data_27d0a311cc1f37147c29323171e69309
#
_entry.id   27d0a311cc1f37147c29323171e69309
#
_cell.length_a   1.000
_cell.length_b   1.000
_cell.length_c   1.000
_cell.angle_alpha   90.00
_cell.angle_beta   90.00
_cell.angle_gamma   90.00
#
_symmetry.space_group_name_H-M   'P 1'
#
loop_
_entity.id
_entity.type
_entity.pdbx_description
1 polymer ?
#
loop_
_entity_poly.entity_id
_entity_poly.type
_entity_poly.pdbx_seq_one_letter_code
_entity_poly.pdbx_strand_id
1 'polypeptide(L)'
;AMRWMWIDRVVDFEPESRLVAVKDVDAAIENQRTNIPRMNDHGRMDVLPMPLVVEGMAQTAGILVGSVNGFREKVILAKITRARLEADLGPGDTIRFEATIDRMDDKGASTSGRVLRSSGDDAWDELGTIDLMFSHVDQNMAGIEFPEENFVFSDNFRDLLAEAGLDHLDESTT
;
A
#
# COMPACT_ATOMS: atom_id res chain seq x y z
N ALA A 1 -8.65 -4.41 -17.65
CA ALA A 1 -8.28 -5.19 -16.47
C ALA A 1 -8.32 -4.26 -15.26
N MET A 2 -9.00 -4.66 -14.17
CA MET A 2 -9.11 -3.86 -12.96
C MET A 2 -7.73 -3.80 -12.28
N ARG A 3 -7.19 -2.60 -12.13
CA ARG A 3 -5.96 -2.39 -11.36
C ARG A 3 -6.33 -2.37 -9.88
N TRP A 4 -5.95 -3.41 -9.15
CA TRP A 4 -6.07 -3.42 -7.68
C TRP A 4 -4.92 -2.64 -7.04
N MET A 5 -4.79 -1.35 -7.41
CA MET A 5 -3.74 -0.46 -6.91
C MET A 5 -4.38 0.70 -6.15
N TRP A 6 -4.04 0.81 -4.88
CA TRP A 6 -4.55 1.83 -3.96
C TRP A 6 -3.51 2.90 -3.66
N ILE A 7 -2.47 2.95 -4.46
CA ILE A 7 -1.50 4.03 -4.58
C ILE A 7 -1.34 4.38 -6.05
N ASP A 8 -1.12 5.65 -6.36
CA ASP A 8 -0.96 6.12 -7.73
C ASP A 8 0.51 6.22 -8.12
N ARG A 9 1.36 6.65 -7.19
CA ARG A 9 2.81 6.78 -7.40
C ARG A 9 3.57 6.80 -6.08
N VAL A 10 4.84 6.40 -6.14
CA VAL A 10 5.82 6.61 -5.09
C VAL A 10 6.44 8.00 -5.29
N VAL A 11 6.53 8.80 -4.24
CA VAL A 11 7.03 10.18 -4.29
C VAL A 11 8.33 10.38 -3.51
N ASP A 12 8.67 9.46 -2.60
CA ASP A 12 9.92 9.48 -1.86
C ASP A 12 10.30 8.08 -1.39
N PHE A 13 11.59 7.75 -1.40
CA PHE A 13 12.09 6.45 -1.02
C PHE A 13 13.48 6.54 -0.40
N GLU A 14 13.59 6.03 0.81
CA GLU A 14 14.86 5.79 1.51
C GLU A 14 15.02 4.28 1.71
N PRO A 15 16.01 3.63 1.08
CA PRO A 15 16.22 2.19 1.19
C PRO A 15 16.23 1.71 2.63
N GLU A 16 15.56 0.59 2.91
CA GLU A 16 15.48 -0.08 4.22
C GLU A 16 14.86 0.76 5.34
N SER A 17 14.42 1.97 5.07
CA SER A 17 13.97 2.94 6.07
C SER A 17 12.54 3.41 5.83
N ARG A 18 12.29 4.10 4.71
CA ARG A 18 11.05 4.85 4.51
C ARG A 18 10.60 4.86 3.05
N LEU A 19 9.31 4.78 2.84
CA LEU A 19 8.68 4.98 1.53
C LEU A 19 7.44 5.85 1.67
N VAL A 20 7.26 6.76 0.74
CA VAL A 20 6.10 7.64 0.65
C VAL A 20 5.40 7.44 -0.68
N ALA A 21 4.10 7.18 -0.62
CA ALA A 21 3.23 7.06 -1.78
C ALA A 21 2.02 7.99 -1.66
N VAL A 22 1.40 8.31 -2.78
CA VAL A 22 0.20 9.14 -2.84
C VAL A 22 -0.93 8.46 -3.61
N LYS A 23 -2.17 8.83 -3.26
CA LYS A 23 -3.41 8.40 -3.90
C LYS A 23 -4.38 9.55 -4.02
N ASP A 24 -4.91 9.75 -5.23
CA ASP A 24 -6.04 10.62 -5.48
C ASP A 24 -7.35 9.95 -5.06
N VAL A 25 -8.14 10.63 -4.20
CA VAL A 25 -9.37 10.06 -3.65
C VAL A 25 -10.47 10.02 -4.69
N ASP A 26 -10.57 10.98 -5.61
CA ASP A 26 -11.56 10.95 -6.68
C ASP A 26 -11.34 9.75 -7.59
N ALA A 27 -10.09 9.47 -7.98
CA ALA A 27 -9.75 8.29 -8.76
C ALA A 27 -10.03 6.98 -7.99
N ALA A 28 -9.82 6.96 -6.67
CA ALA A 28 -10.15 5.82 -5.83
C ALA A 28 -11.66 5.56 -5.76
N ILE A 29 -12.46 6.60 -5.57
CA ILE A 29 -13.92 6.52 -5.53
C ILE A 29 -14.48 6.08 -6.88
N GLU A 30 -13.98 6.61 -8.00
CA GLU A 30 -14.44 6.24 -9.33
C GLU A 30 -14.13 4.76 -9.65
N ASN A 31 -12.95 4.28 -9.29
CA ASN A 31 -12.58 2.87 -9.44
C ASN A 31 -13.52 1.93 -8.66
N GLN A 32 -14.06 2.36 -7.52
CA GLN A 32 -15.01 1.58 -6.75
C GLN A 32 -16.40 1.53 -7.36
N ARG A 33 -16.86 2.58 -8.02
CA ARG A 33 -18.18 2.64 -8.64
C ARG A 33 -18.42 1.50 -9.63
N THR A 34 -17.38 0.99 -10.23
CA THR A 34 -17.47 -0.12 -11.19
C THR A 34 -17.51 -1.50 -10.53
N ASN A 35 -17.14 -1.63 -9.26
CA ASN A 35 -16.78 -2.91 -8.64
C ASN A 35 -17.52 -3.24 -7.33
N ILE A 36 -18.14 -2.26 -6.67
CA ILE A 36 -18.88 -2.50 -5.42
C ILE A 36 -20.34 -2.04 -5.62
N PRO A 37 -21.33 -2.88 -5.25
CA PRO A 37 -22.73 -2.47 -5.28
C PRO A 37 -22.92 -1.21 -4.42
N ARG A 38 -23.65 -0.26 -4.93
CA ARG A 38 -23.93 1.03 -4.27
C ARG A 38 -24.49 0.80 -2.88
N MET A 39 -23.85 1.38 -1.86
CA MET A 39 -24.26 1.20 -0.46
C MET A 39 -25.27 2.24 0.03
N ASN A 40 -25.69 3.20 -0.78
CA ASN A 40 -26.73 4.15 -0.40
C ASN A 40 -27.72 4.44 -1.52
N ASP A 41 -28.94 4.87 -1.14
CA ASP A 41 -30.05 5.17 -2.05
C ASP A 41 -29.78 6.32 -3.03
N HIS A 42 -28.69 7.06 -2.87
CA HIS A 42 -28.29 8.20 -3.69
C HIS A 42 -27.11 7.91 -4.65
N GLY A 43 -26.59 6.69 -4.63
CA GLY A 43 -25.61 6.22 -5.62
C GLY A 43 -24.25 6.93 -5.63
N ARG A 44 -23.89 7.66 -4.56
CA ARG A 44 -22.59 8.30 -4.39
C ARG A 44 -21.89 7.74 -3.14
N MET A 45 -20.63 7.40 -3.28
CA MET A 45 -19.77 7.28 -2.11
C MET A 45 -19.16 8.66 -1.89
N ASP A 46 -19.52 9.28 -0.79
CA ASP A 46 -19.00 10.59 -0.41
C ASP A 46 -17.74 10.48 0.46
N VAL A 47 -17.34 9.25 0.81
CA VAL A 47 -16.23 8.96 1.71
C VAL A 47 -15.50 7.71 1.23
N LEU A 48 -14.17 7.75 1.23
CA LEU A 48 -13.35 6.56 0.97
C LEU A 48 -13.38 5.62 2.18
N PRO A 49 -13.83 4.36 2.02
CA PRO A 49 -13.86 3.40 3.13
C PRO A 49 -12.49 3.15 3.74
N MET A 50 -12.42 3.14 5.07
CA MET A 50 -11.18 2.90 5.80
C MET A 50 -10.42 1.62 5.38
N PRO A 51 -11.06 0.47 5.08
CA PRO A 51 -10.35 -0.70 4.59
C PRO A 51 -9.48 -0.44 3.35
N LEU A 52 -9.88 0.48 2.48
CA LEU A 52 -9.11 0.82 1.29
C LEU A 52 -7.95 1.76 1.58
N VAL A 53 -8.07 2.59 2.61
CA VAL A 53 -6.95 3.37 3.14
C VAL A 53 -5.91 2.43 3.77
N VAL A 54 -6.37 1.40 4.50
CA VAL A 54 -5.51 0.35 5.05
C VAL A 54 -4.80 -0.40 3.92
N GLU A 55 -5.49 -0.74 2.84
CA GLU A 55 -4.89 -1.39 1.67
C GLU A 55 -3.82 -0.52 1.01
N GLY A 56 -4.07 0.79 0.85
CA GLY A 56 -3.07 1.73 0.34
C GLY A 56 -1.80 1.77 1.20
N MET A 57 -1.96 1.77 2.52
CA MET A 57 -0.81 1.67 3.43
C MET A 57 -0.13 0.30 3.35
N ALA A 58 -0.89 -0.79 3.23
CA ALA A 58 -0.33 -2.13 3.09
C ALA A 58 0.50 -2.27 1.81
N GLN A 59 0.05 -1.71 0.71
CA GLN A 59 0.82 -1.65 -0.54
C GLN A 59 2.07 -0.80 -0.39
N THR A 60 1.96 0.39 0.22
CA THR A 60 3.11 1.28 0.46
C THR A 60 4.18 0.59 1.32
N ALA A 61 3.79 0.05 2.47
CA ALA A 61 4.70 -0.64 3.38
C ALA A 61 5.21 -1.98 2.79
N GLY A 62 4.36 -2.69 2.04
CA GLY A 62 4.74 -3.93 1.35
C GLY A 62 5.83 -3.71 0.29
N ILE A 63 5.77 -2.60 -0.46
CA ILE A 63 6.85 -2.21 -1.38
C ILE A 63 8.14 -1.97 -0.61
N LEU A 64 8.07 -1.19 0.46
CA LEU A 64 9.24 -0.88 1.28
C LEU A 64 9.90 -2.15 1.82
N VAL A 65 9.13 -3.05 2.44
CA VAL A 65 9.62 -4.32 2.99
C VAL A 65 10.16 -5.23 1.89
N GLY A 66 9.43 -5.38 0.77
CA GLY A 66 9.86 -6.21 -0.36
C GLY A 66 11.13 -5.73 -1.02
N SER A 67 11.35 -4.42 -1.07
CA SER A 67 12.54 -3.80 -1.68
C SER A 67 13.84 -4.17 -0.97
N VAL A 68 13.79 -4.46 0.33
CA VAL A 68 14.99 -4.82 1.12
C VAL A 68 15.70 -6.05 0.57
N ASN A 69 14.93 -7.04 0.09
CA ASN A 69 15.45 -8.28 -0.50
C ASN A 69 15.25 -8.33 -2.03
N GLY A 70 15.14 -7.19 -2.71
CA GLY A 70 15.00 -7.11 -4.16
C GLY A 70 13.75 -7.82 -4.68
N PHE A 71 12.66 -7.84 -3.91
CA PHE A 71 11.38 -8.51 -4.23
C PHE A 71 11.48 -10.02 -4.50
N ARG A 72 12.55 -10.66 -4.05
CA ARG A 72 12.75 -12.12 -4.21
C ARG A 72 11.87 -12.93 -3.28
N GLU A 73 11.55 -12.39 -2.11
CA GLU A 73 10.72 -13.05 -1.11
C GLU A 73 9.26 -12.62 -1.22
N LYS A 74 8.36 -13.53 -0.89
CA LYS A 74 6.94 -13.24 -0.79
C LYS A 74 6.64 -12.57 0.55
N VAL A 75 6.19 -11.33 0.50
CA VAL A 75 5.82 -10.53 1.67
C VAL A 75 4.31 -10.50 1.78
N ILE A 76 3.75 -11.01 2.87
CA ILE A 76 2.31 -11.06 3.10
C ILE A 76 1.96 -10.22 4.33
N LEU A 77 0.87 -9.46 4.24
CA LEU A 77 0.30 -8.79 5.40
C LEU A 77 -0.20 -9.84 6.40
N ALA A 78 0.46 -9.94 7.54
CA ALA A 78 0.14 -10.90 8.60
C ALA A 78 -0.83 -10.33 9.64
N LYS A 79 -0.70 -9.03 9.97
CA LYS A 79 -1.49 -8.40 11.02
C LYS A 79 -1.57 -6.88 10.84
N ILE A 80 -2.73 -6.32 11.13
CA ILE A 80 -2.93 -4.90 11.36
C ILE A 80 -2.86 -4.69 12.87
N THR A 81 -1.80 -4.03 13.37
CA THR A 81 -1.62 -3.79 14.81
C THR A 81 -2.32 -2.54 15.26
N ARG A 82 -2.47 -1.57 14.36
CA ARG A 82 -3.21 -0.33 14.57
C ARG A 82 -3.77 0.18 13.25
N ALA A 83 -5.00 0.67 13.28
CA ALA A 83 -5.56 1.44 12.18
C ALA A 83 -6.51 2.49 12.78
N ARG A 84 -6.13 3.76 12.71
CA ARG A 84 -6.89 4.88 13.24
C ARG A 84 -6.83 6.04 12.26
N LEU A 85 -8.00 6.55 11.91
CA LEU A 85 -8.16 7.81 11.18
C LEU A 85 -9.06 8.72 12.02
N GLU A 86 -8.71 9.99 12.10
CA GLU A 86 -9.43 11.01 12.90
C GLU A 86 -10.44 11.80 12.06
N ALA A 87 -10.39 11.66 10.74
CA ALA A 87 -11.33 12.28 9.82
C ALA A 87 -11.55 11.41 8.59
N ASP A 88 -12.67 11.64 7.90
CA ASP A 88 -13.00 11.00 6.65
C ASP A 88 -12.19 11.60 5.47
N LEU A 89 -12.01 10.79 4.43
CA LEU A 89 -11.40 11.17 3.18
C LEU A 89 -12.48 11.21 2.09
N GLY A 90 -12.62 12.32 1.44
CA GLY A 90 -13.67 12.57 0.46
C GLY A 90 -13.18 13.09 -0.88
N PRO A 91 -14.11 13.41 -1.80
CA PRO A 91 -13.78 14.00 -3.10
C PRO A 91 -12.93 15.26 -2.97
N GLY A 92 -11.92 15.39 -3.82
CA GLY A 92 -10.96 16.50 -3.81
C GLY A 92 -9.77 16.31 -2.88
N ASP A 93 -9.77 15.27 -2.06
CA ASP A 93 -8.62 14.95 -1.21
C ASP A 93 -7.55 14.15 -1.96
N THR A 94 -6.30 14.36 -1.57
CA THR A 94 -5.17 13.50 -1.91
C THR A 94 -4.63 12.88 -0.63
N ILE A 95 -4.41 11.57 -0.63
CA ILE A 95 -3.82 10.85 0.49
C ILE A 95 -2.31 10.71 0.27
N ARG A 96 -1.56 10.90 1.34
CA ARG A 96 -0.15 10.55 1.43
C ARG A 96 0.04 9.47 2.48
N PHE A 97 0.62 8.36 2.05
CA PHE A 97 1.02 7.26 2.91
C PHE A 97 2.52 7.35 3.17
N GLU A 98 2.92 7.44 4.41
CA GLU A 98 4.33 7.39 4.82
C GLU A 98 4.54 6.13 5.64
N ALA A 99 5.27 5.16 5.11
CA ALA A 99 5.63 3.93 5.79
C ALA A 99 7.09 3.94 6.22
N THR A 100 7.36 3.46 7.43
CA THR A 100 8.71 3.32 8.00
C THR A 100 8.86 1.90 8.52
N ILE A 101 10.01 1.25 8.28
CA ILE A 101 10.34 -0.03 8.90
C ILE A 101 10.81 0.23 10.33
N ASP A 102 10.11 -0.36 11.32
CA ASP A 102 10.50 -0.30 12.72
C ASP A 102 11.46 -1.42 13.06
N ARG A 103 11.18 -2.61 12.53
CA ARG A 103 11.97 -3.81 12.74
C ARG A 103 11.80 -4.75 11.56
N MET A 104 12.87 -5.43 11.18
CA MET A 104 12.85 -6.48 10.18
C MET A 104 13.85 -7.59 10.54
N ASP A 105 13.47 -8.84 10.31
CA ASP A 105 14.29 -10.03 10.42
C ASP A 105 13.91 -11.04 9.32
N ASP A 106 14.48 -12.25 9.36
CA ASP A 106 14.25 -13.33 8.40
C ASP A 106 12.79 -13.85 8.40
N LYS A 107 11.99 -13.55 9.41
CA LYS A 107 10.60 -13.99 9.55
C LYS A 107 9.59 -12.98 9.06
N GLY A 108 9.96 -11.70 9.08
CA GLY A 108 9.06 -10.63 8.69
C GLY A 108 9.50 -9.24 9.12
N ALA A 109 8.56 -8.31 9.05
CA ALA A 109 8.80 -6.93 9.39
C ALA A 109 7.62 -6.30 10.13
N SER A 110 7.89 -5.31 10.99
CA SER A 110 6.90 -4.39 11.50
C SER A 110 7.12 -3.01 10.91
N THR A 111 6.03 -2.33 10.57
CA THR A 111 6.04 -0.99 9.99
C THR A 111 5.10 -0.08 10.74
N SER A 112 5.52 1.18 10.90
CA SER A 112 4.66 2.28 11.32
C SER A 112 4.27 3.10 10.12
N GLY A 113 3.00 3.50 10.05
CA GLY A 113 2.48 4.28 8.95
C GLY A 113 1.76 5.54 9.41
N ARG A 114 2.01 6.66 8.70
CA ARG A 114 1.28 7.92 8.85
C ARG A 114 0.41 8.14 7.62
N VAL A 115 -0.83 8.52 7.84
CA VAL A 115 -1.77 8.91 6.79
C VAL A 115 -1.96 10.42 6.87
N LEU A 116 -1.65 11.11 5.77
CA LEU A 116 -1.83 12.55 5.66
C LEU A 116 -2.79 12.86 4.52
N ARG A 117 -3.45 14.01 4.60
CA ARG A 117 -4.39 14.52 3.60
C ARG A 117 -3.96 15.90 3.14
N SER A 118 -4.14 16.18 1.84
CA SER A 118 -4.19 17.54 1.29
C SER A 118 -5.51 17.69 0.52
N SER A 119 -6.16 18.84 0.69
CA SER A 119 -7.41 19.21 0.01
C SER A 119 -7.18 20.26 -1.09
N GLY A 120 -5.98 20.23 -1.74
CA GLY A 120 -5.66 21.09 -2.88
C GLY A 120 -4.84 22.34 -2.56
N ASP A 121 -4.53 22.57 -1.31
CA ASP A 121 -3.50 23.50 -0.84
C ASP A 121 -2.22 22.68 -0.55
N ASP A 122 -1.05 23.12 -0.87
CA ASP A 122 0.20 22.36 -0.67
C ASP A 122 0.49 21.96 0.80
N ALA A 123 -0.48 22.12 1.70
CA ALA A 123 -0.43 21.71 3.09
C ALA A 123 -0.88 20.26 3.28
N TRP A 124 -0.21 19.56 4.20
CA TRP A 124 -0.51 18.18 4.57
C TRP A 124 -0.92 18.09 6.03
N ASP A 125 -2.16 17.65 6.26
CA ASP A 125 -2.70 17.38 7.58
C ASP A 125 -2.55 15.90 7.93
N GLU A 126 -1.98 15.58 9.09
CA GLU A 126 -1.96 14.20 9.56
C GLU A 126 -3.36 13.79 10.03
N LEU A 127 -3.88 12.73 9.42
CA LEU A 127 -5.20 12.16 9.75
C LEU A 127 -5.12 10.98 10.70
N GLY A 128 -3.99 10.29 10.77
CA GLY A 128 -3.90 9.13 11.61
C GLY A 128 -2.75 8.19 11.31
N THR A 129 -2.83 6.99 11.88
CA THR A 129 -1.76 6.00 11.84
C THR A 129 -2.30 4.62 11.47
N ILE A 130 -1.50 3.89 10.69
CA ILE A 130 -1.74 2.49 10.32
C ILE A 130 -0.43 1.72 10.51
N ASP A 131 -0.38 0.87 11.52
CA ASP A 131 0.80 0.06 11.84
C ASP A 131 0.54 -1.39 11.47
N LEU A 132 1.47 -2.00 10.76
CA LEU A 132 1.31 -3.30 10.12
C LEU A 132 2.46 -4.24 10.49
N MET A 133 2.16 -5.55 10.43
CA MET A 133 3.16 -6.60 10.47
C MET A 133 3.09 -7.43 9.19
N PHE A 134 4.23 -7.68 8.60
CA PHE A 134 4.41 -8.54 7.43
C PHE A 134 5.14 -9.81 7.83
N SER A 135 4.81 -10.90 7.14
CA SER A 135 5.52 -12.16 7.23
C SER A 135 6.21 -12.47 5.91
N HIS A 136 7.44 -12.93 5.97
CA HIS A 136 8.10 -13.55 4.83
C HIS A 136 7.60 -14.98 4.72
N VAL A 137 7.13 -15.36 3.54
CA VAL A 137 6.59 -16.70 3.31
C VAL A 137 7.59 -17.50 2.51
N ASP A 138 8.24 -18.43 3.20
CA ASP A 138 8.98 -19.48 2.56
C ASP A 138 8.01 -20.50 1.91
N GLN A 139 8.51 -21.29 0.96
CA GLN A 139 7.76 -22.23 0.16
C GLN A 139 6.95 -23.28 0.96
N ASN A 140 7.13 -23.36 2.28
CA ASN A 140 6.56 -24.40 3.14
C ASN A 140 6.01 -23.88 4.47
N MET A 141 5.04 -22.96 4.45
CA MET A 141 4.25 -22.70 5.65
C MET A 141 3.07 -23.67 5.75
N ALA A 142 3.06 -24.51 6.79
CA ALA A 142 1.94 -25.41 7.16
C ALA A 142 1.51 -26.41 6.08
N GLY A 143 2.43 -26.87 5.22
CA GLY A 143 2.10 -27.86 4.18
C GLY A 143 1.34 -27.31 2.98
N ILE A 144 1.28 -25.97 2.83
CA ILE A 144 0.75 -25.31 1.64
C ILE A 144 1.93 -24.99 0.74
N GLU A 145 1.95 -25.57 -0.46
CA GLU A 145 2.89 -25.18 -1.52
C GLU A 145 2.40 -23.88 -2.14
N PHE A 146 3.20 -22.81 -2.02
CA PHE A 146 2.97 -21.58 -2.76
C PHE A 146 3.62 -21.68 -4.15
N PRO A 147 3.02 -21.05 -5.20
CA PRO A 147 3.66 -20.95 -6.51
C PRO A 147 5.08 -20.40 -6.41
N GLU A 148 6.02 -20.93 -7.22
CA GLU A 148 7.40 -20.41 -7.25
C GLU A 148 7.42 -18.94 -7.69
N GLU A 149 6.50 -18.55 -8.58
CA GLU A 149 6.36 -17.18 -9.02
C GLU A 149 5.90 -16.26 -7.87
N ASN A 150 6.50 -15.08 -7.80
CA ASN A 150 6.09 -14.06 -6.83
C ASN A 150 4.78 -13.41 -7.27
N PHE A 151 3.66 -13.94 -6.80
CA PHE A 151 2.32 -13.44 -7.11
C PHE A 151 1.93 -12.16 -6.33
N VAL A 152 2.72 -11.79 -5.34
CA VAL A 152 2.46 -10.60 -4.49
C VAL A 152 2.82 -9.33 -5.25
N PHE A 153 3.92 -9.35 -5.98
CA PHE A 153 4.40 -8.21 -6.77
C PHE A 153 4.13 -8.43 -8.25
N SER A 154 2.90 -8.07 -8.68
CA SER A 154 2.41 -8.22 -10.05
C SER A 154 3.01 -7.17 -11.01
N ASP A 155 2.74 -7.31 -12.33
CA ASP A 155 3.19 -6.38 -13.37
C ASP A 155 2.77 -4.92 -13.07
N ASN A 156 1.58 -4.69 -12.50
CA ASN A 156 1.15 -3.34 -12.09
C ASN A 156 2.06 -2.70 -11.05
N PHE A 157 2.67 -3.53 -10.22
CA PHE A 157 3.63 -3.11 -9.21
C PHE A 157 4.96 -2.69 -9.84
N ARG A 158 5.40 -3.47 -10.83
CA ARG A 158 6.63 -3.18 -11.60
C ARG A 158 6.49 -1.88 -12.38
N ASP A 159 5.32 -1.64 -12.99
CA ASP A 159 5.03 -0.37 -13.65
C ASP A 159 5.17 0.82 -12.70
N LEU A 160 4.63 0.68 -11.48
CA LEU A 160 4.70 1.72 -10.45
C LEU A 160 6.15 1.97 -9.99
N LEU A 161 6.96 0.93 -9.83
CA LEU A 161 8.38 1.06 -9.51
C LEU A 161 9.14 1.75 -10.63
N ALA A 162 8.87 1.39 -11.90
CA ALA A 162 9.50 2.00 -13.06
C ALA A 162 9.15 3.48 -13.19
N GLU A 163 7.90 3.87 -12.98
CA GLU A 163 7.47 5.27 -12.96
C GLU A 163 8.17 6.10 -11.87
N ALA A 164 8.53 5.46 -10.77
CA ALA A 164 9.28 6.08 -9.67
C ALA A 164 10.81 6.03 -9.86
N GLY A 165 11.32 5.39 -10.93
CA GLY A 165 12.75 5.16 -11.13
C GLY A 165 13.37 4.13 -10.17
N LEU A 166 12.53 3.23 -9.62
CA LEU A 166 12.90 2.22 -8.64
C LEU A 166 12.92 0.79 -9.23
N ASP A 167 12.80 0.65 -10.54
CA ASP A 167 12.83 -0.63 -11.26
C ASP A 167 14.13 -1.43 -11.04
N HIS A 168 15.24 -0.72 -10.80
CA HIS A 168 16.52 -1.33 -10.47
C HIS A 168 16.54 -2.11 -9.14
N LEU A 169 15.50 -1.94 -8.30
CA LEU A 169 15.37 -2.67 -7.04
C LEU A 169 14.74 -4.06 -7.22
N ASP A 170 14.10 -4.32 -8.37
CA ASP A 170 13.47 -5.62 -8.65
C ASP A 170 14.49 -6.61 -9.20
N GLU A 171 15.03 -7.44 -8.32
CA GLU A 171 15.95 -8.54 -8.65
C GLU A 171 15.24 -9.88 -8.84
N SER A 172 13.90 -9.92 -8.78
CA SER A 172 13.12 -11.16 -8.84
C SER A 172 13.09 -11.80 -10.23
N THR A 173 13.53 -11.08 -11.25
CA THR A 173 13.55 -11.51 -12.66
C THR A 173 14.89 -12.04 -13.14
N THR A 174 15.91 -12.11 -12.29
CA THR A 174 17.23 -12.68 -12.60
C THR A 174 17.32 -14.09 -12.05
#